data_fb1ad944ff9a226230afe2c4b846979d
#
_entry.id   fb1ad944ff9a226230afe2c4b846979d
#
_cell.length_a   1.000
_cell.length_b   1.000
_cell.length_c   1.000
_cell.angle_alpha   90.00
_cell.angle_beta   90.00
_cell.angle_gamma   90.00
#
_symmetry.space_group_name_H-M   'P 1'
#
loop_
_entity.id
_entity.type
_entity.pdbx_description
1 polymer ?
#
loop_
_entity_poly.entity_id
_entity_poly.type
_entity_poly.pdbx_seq_one_letter_code
_entity_poly.pdbx_strand_id
1 'polypeptide(L)'
;MSEALTRAIEIVGGQTQLARLLGVKQANVWHWLKRAEHVPGEYVLAIENATGGQVSRRDLRPDLYPEASPSAPSAIAEEDLWRSHIYALLGRGLARRPDHALLTALSQLKGDATPLGEAFKRIATEARRSTLAQAQDEYDALFIGITRGALVPYASYYRTGFLYERPLAKLRGDMARLGLAAADNVAEPEDHIGALCEMMALLIGPPADLKEQERFFTQHLAPWADRFFADLEHAAGAKLYQPIGTAGRLFMTIETQAFALAA
;
A
#
# COMPACT_ATOMS: atom_id res chain seq x y z
N MET A 1 -29.25 -29.94 17.47
CA MET A 1 -29.72 -29.66 16.08
C MET A 1 -29.10 -28.34 15.65
N SER A 2 -28.49 -28.31 14.48
CA SER A 2 -27.92 -27.06 13.96
C SER A 2 -29.04 -26.13 13.51
N GLU A 3 -29.32 -25.09 14.27
CA GLU A 3 -30.31 -24.05 13.96
C GLU A 3 -30.01 -23.37 12.63
N ALA A 4 -28.73 -23.17 12.34
CA ALA A 4 -28.25 -22.61 11.09
C ALA A 4 -28.62 -23.49 9.88
N LEU A 5 -28.44 -24.79 9.95
CA LEU A 5 -28.83 -25.70 8.86
C LEU A 5 -30.35 -25.75 8.67
N THR A 6 -31.12 -25.66 9.74
CA THR A 6 -32.59 -25.55 9.66
C THR A 6 -33.01 -24.31 8.89
N ARG A 7 -32.45 -23.16 9.24
CA ARG A 7 -32.69 -21.88 8.58
C ARG A 7 -32.26 -21.92 7.09
N ALA A 8 -31.12 -22.55 6.79
CA ALA A 8 -30.68 -22.71 5.40
C ALA A 8 -31.68 -23.54 4.57
N ILE A 9 -32.20 -24.65 5.14
CA ILE A 9 -33.20 -25.49 4.49
C ILE A 9 -34.50 -24.71 4.20
N GLU A 10 -34.95 -23.89 5.14
CA GLU A 10 -36.14 -23.04 4.98
C GLU A 10 -35.93 -22.00 3.87
N ILE A 11 -34.79 -21.30 3.85
CA ILE A 11 -34.48 -20.28 2.85
C ILE A 11 -34.47 -20.87 1.43
N VAL A 12 -33.89 -22.06 1.21
CA VAL A 12 -33.80 -22.67 -0.12
C VAL A 12 -35.04 -23.45 -0.53
N GLY A 13 -36.07 -23.56 0.32
CA GLY A 13 -37.32 -24.24 0.01
C GLY A 13 -37.37 -25.75 0.29
N GLY A 14 -36.54 -26.22 1.25
CA GLY A 14 -36.63 -27.60 1.76
C GLY A 14 -35.38 -28.45 1.54
N GLN A 15 -35.33 -29.57 2.28
CA GLN A 15 -34.19 -30.52 2.26
C GLN A 15 -33.85 -31.07 0.87
N THR A 16 -34.87 -31.38 0.07
CA THR A 16 -34.70 -31.89 -1.30
C THR A 16 -34.07 -30.85 -2.21
N GLN A 17 -34.47 -29.61 -2.06
CA GLN A 17 -33.92 -28.50 -2.84
C GLN A 17 -32.46 -28.21 -2.45
N LEU A 18 -32.17 -28.17 -1.15
CA LEU A 18 -30.81 -28.04 -0.66
C LEU A 18 -29.92 -29.18 -1.17
N ALA A 19 -30.37 -30.41 -1.09
CA ALA A 19 -29.63 -31.58 -1.58
C ALA A 19 -29.31 -31.48 -3.07
N ARG A 20 -30.27 -30.99 -3.89
CA ARG A 20 -30.08 -30.76 -5.34
C ARG A 20 -29.02 -29.68 -5.58
N LEU A 21 -29.06 -28.56 -4.86
CA LEU A 21 -28.09 -27.46 -4.98
C LEU A 21 -26.66 -27.90 -4.59
N LEU A 22 -26.55 -28.80 -3.62
CA LEU A 22 -25.27 -29.34 -3.15
C LEU A 22 -24.77 -30.57 -3.93
N GLY A 23 -25.56 -31.12 -4.85
CA GLY A 23 -25.21 -32.34 -5.60
C GLY A 23 -25.18 -33.62 -4.75
N VAL A 24 -25.94 -33.66 -3.63
CA VAL A 24 -25.97 -34.79 -2.70
C VAL A 24 -27.36 -35.45 -2.63
N LYS A 25 -27.45 -36.60 -1.99
CA LYS A 25 -28.76 -37.23 -1.72
C LYS A 25 -29.47 -36.52 -0.57
N GLN A 26 -30.79 -36.41 -0.63
CA GLN A 26 -31.61 -35.82 0.44
C GLN A 26 -31.36 -36.49 1.81
N ALA A 27 -31.09 -37.78 1.81
CA ALA A 27 -30.72 -38.52 3.02
C ALA A 27 -29.46 -37.96 3.73
N ASN A 28 -28.51 -37.40 2.99
CA ASN A 28 -27.31 -36.76 3.57
C ASN A 28 -27.71 -35.49 4.33
N VAL A 29 -28.55 -34.64 3.73
CA VAL A 29 -29.06 -33.41 4.38
C VAL A 29 -29.86 -33.78 5.63
N TRP A 30 -30.71 -34.80 5.56
CA TRP A 30 -31.44 -35.30 6.72
C TRP A 30 -30.49 -35.81 7.82
N HIS A 31 -29.46 -36.56 7.46
CA HIS A 31 -28.44 -37.06 8.38
C HIS A 31 -27.71 -35.91 9.09
N TRP A 32 -27.28 -34.86 8.36
CA TRP A 32 -26.65 -33.68 8.94
C TRP A 32 -27.58 -32.94 9.89
N LEU A 33 -28.87 -32.86 9.55
CA LEU A 33 -29.86 -32.19 10.38
C LEU A 33 -30.19 -32.95 11.68
N LYS A 34 -30.23 -34.28 11.63
CA LYS A 34 -30.76 -35.12 12.71
C LYS A 34 -29.72 -35.89 13.49
N ARG A 35 -28.59 -36.23 12.90
CA ARG A 35 -27.61 -37.15 13.45
C ARG A 35 -26.20 -36.63 13.53
N ALA A 36 -25.81 -35.74 12.67
CA ALA A 36 -24.49 -35.12 12.70
C ALA A 36 -24.50 -33.90 13.62
N GLU A 37 -23.39 -33.68 14.28
CA GLU A 37 -23.19 -32.51 15.11
C GLU A 37 -23.05 -31.24 14.24
N HIS A 38 -22.42 -31.42 13.08
CA HIS A 38 -22.15 -30.34 12.14
C HIS A 38 -22.28 -30.75 10.66
N VAL A 39 -22.49 -29.78 9.80
CA VAL A 39 -22.40 -29.97 8.34
C VAL A 39 -20.93 -30.23 7.95
N PRO A 40 -20.64 -31.18 7.02
CA PRO A 40 -19.28 -31.38 6.53
C PRO A 40 -18.70 -30.09 5.91
N GLY A 41 -17.44 -29.80 6.21
CA GLY A 41 -16.78 -28.50 5.82
C GLY A 41 -16.82 -28.24 4.33
N GLU A 42 -16.79 -29.26 3.49
CA GLU A 42 -16.83 -29.15 2.03
C GLU A 42 -18.14 -28.55 1.47
N TYR A 43 -19.24 -28.64 2.22
CA TYR A 43 -20.55 -28.10 1.79
C TYR A 43 -20.86 -26.72 2.38
N VAL A 44 -20.08 -26.23 3.33
CA VAL A 44 -20.37 -24.99 4.07
C VAL A 44 -20.46 -23.77 3.16
N LEU A 45 -19.47 -23.59 2.28
CA LEU A 45 -19.45 -22.48 1.34
C LEU A 45 -20.58 -22.56 0.30
N ALA A 46 -20.92 -23.78 -0.13
CA ALA A 46 -22.00 -23.97 -1.07
C ALA A 46 -23.37 -23.63 -0.44
N ILE A 47 -23.57 -23.93 0.86
CA ILE A 47 -24.78 -23.56 1.61
C ILE A 47 -24.85 -22.04 1.81
N GLU A 48 -23.74 -21.41 2.19
CA GLU A 48 -23.69 -19.96 2.33
C GLU A 48 -24.06 -19.24 1.01
N ASN A 49 -23.51 -19.70 -0.11
CA ASN A 49 -23.85 -19.18 -1.43
C ASN A 49 -25.30 -19.46 -1.83
N ALA A 50 -25.81 -20.66 -1.56
CA ALA A 50 -27.20 -21.05 -1.88
C ALA A 50 -28.24 -20.24 -1.08
N THR A 51 -27.88 -19.75 0.10
CA THR A 51 -28.71 -18.88 0.94
C THR A 51 -28.48 -17.39 0.69
N GLY A 52 -27.64 -17.02 -0.29
CA GLY A 52 -27.29 -15.62 -0.55
C GLY A 52 -26.60 -14.94 0.64
N GLY A 53 -25.85 -15.72 1.45
CA GLY A 53 -25.15 -15.21 2.64
C GLY A 53 -26.04 -15.03 3.88
N GLN A 54 -27.34 -15.34 3.81
CA GLN A 54 -28.26 -15.23 4.95
C GLN A 54 -27.97 -16.27 6.06
N VAL A 55 -27.30 -17.36 5.70
CA VAL A 55 -26.71 -18.33 6.65
C VAL A 55 -25.23 -18.37 6.34
N SER A 56 -24.44 -17.84 7.25
CA SER A 56 -22.99 -17.73 7.07
C SER A 56 -22.28 -19.07 7.36
N ARG A 57 -21.07 -19.17 6.81
CA ARG A 57 -20.15 -20.29 7.13
C ARG A 57 -19.87 -20.42 8.63
N ARG A 58 -19.89 -19.30 9.38
CA ARG A 58 -19.72 -19.28 10.83
C ARG A 58 -20.92 -19.88 11.56
N ASP A 59 -22.12 -19.55 11.11
CA ASP A 59 -23.35 -20.12 11.71
C ASP A 59 -23.37 -21.64 11.53
N LEU A 60 -22.87 -22.15 10.40
CA LEU A 60 -22.84 -23.58 10.08
C LEU A 60 -21.71 -24.33 10.78
N ARG A 61 -20.54 -23.74 10.89
CA ARG A 61 -19.31 -24.35 11.41
C ARG A 61 -18.45 -23.33 12.18
N PRO A 62 -18.87 -22.92 13.36
CA PRO A 62 -18.08 -21.99 14.20
C PRO A 62 -16.72 -22.58 14.61
N ASP A 63 -16.57 -23.89 14.61
CA ASP A 63 -15.34 -24.59 14.90
C ASP A 63 -14.29 -24.49 13.78
N LEU A 64 -14.72 -24.42 12.51
CA LEU A 64 -13.85 -24.22 11.34
C LEU A 64 -13.69 -22.75 10.97
N TYR A 65 -14.68 -21.95 11.27
CA TYR A 65 -14.72 -20.51 11.00
C TYR A 65 -14.99 -19.76 12.32
N PRO A 66 -14.04 -19.77 13.26
CA PRO A 66 -14.21 -19.04 14.53
C PRO A 66 -14.52 -17.57 14.24
N GLU A 67 -15.22 -16.91 15.17
CA GLU A 67 -15.25 -15.46 15.11
C GLU A 67 -13.82 -14.99 15.03
N ALA A 68 -13.47 -14.30 13.94
CA ALA A 68 -12.31 -13.46 13.99
C ALA A 68 -12.54 -12.61 15.24
N SER A 69 -11.69 -12.74 16.25
CA SER A 69 -11.59 -11.72 17.30
C SER A 69 -11.74 -10.40 16.57
N PRO A 70 -12.49 -9.42 17.07
CA PRO A 70 -12.81 -8.21 16.33
C PRO A 70 -11.56 -7.37 16.05
N SER A 71 -10.73 -7.90 15.15
CA SER A 71 -9.99 -7.16 14.18
C SER A 71 -10.86 -7.20 12.92
N ALA A 72 -11.94 -6.42 12.89
CA ALA A 72 -12.30 -5.76 11.65
C ALA A 72 -10.97 -5.37 10.99
N PRO A 73 -10.78 -5.46 9.64
CA PRO A 73 -9.64 -4.83 9.02
C PRO A 73 -9.63 -3.44 9.65
N SER A 74 -8.66 -3.20 10.52
CA SER A 74 -8.59 -1.97 11.32
C SER A 74 -8.69 -0.88 10.28
N ALA A 75 -9.75 -0.09 10.31
CA ALA A 75 -9.83 1.05 9.43
C ALA A 75 -8.50 1.74 9.62
N ILE A 76 -7.70 1.84 8.55
CA ILE A 76 -6.38 2.45 8.61
C ILE A 76 -6.60 3.77 9.32
N ALA A 77 -5.87 4.02 10.41
CA ALA A 77 -6.01 5.26 11.15
C ALA A 77 -5.88 6.45 10.19
N GLU A 78 -6.59 7.53 10.42
CA GLU A 78 -6.59 8.66 9.50
C GLU A 78 -5.17 9.19 9.28
N GLU A 79 -4.34 9.18 10.31
CA GLU A 79 -2.92 9.54 10.23
C GLU A 79 -2.14 8.60 9.32
N ASP A 80 -2.36 7.31 9.40
CA ASP A 80 -1.70 6.31 8.56
C ASP A 80 -2.16 6.44 7.10
N LEU A 81 -3.43 6.73 6.86
CA LEU A 81 -3.94 7.01 5.53
C LEU A 81 -3.25 8.23 4.91
N TRP A 82 -3.08 9.32 5.69
CA TRP A 82 -2.34 10.49 5.26
C TRP A 82 -0.87 10.18 4.97
N ARG A 83 -0.20 9.42 5.83
CA ARG A 83 1.18 8.98 5.63
C ARG A 83 1.32 8.18 4.34
N SER A 84 0.45 7.19 4.13
CA SER A 84 0.42 6.38 2.91
C SER A 84 0.24 7.24 1.65
N HIS A 85 -0.68 8.20 1.67
CA HIS A 85 -0.92 9.11 0.55
C HIS A 85 0.29 10.00 0.23
N ILE A 86 0.99 10.50 1.24
CA ILE A 86 2.21 11.32 1.03
C ILE A 86 3.30 10.46 0.40
N TYR A 87 3.54 9.26 0.92
CA TYR A 87 4.48 8.32 0.33
C TYR A 87 4.13 7.96 -1.12
N ALA A 88 2.86 7.66 -1.40
CA ALA A 88 2.40 7.36 -2.76
C ALA A 88 2.57 8.55 -3.72
N LEU A 89 2.34 9.78 -3.24
CA LEU A 89 2.55 11.00 -4.02
C LEU A 89 4.03 11.21 -4.35
N LEU A 90 4.92 11.08 -3.37
CA LEU A 90 6.37 11.17 -3.56
C LEU A 90 6.87 10.05 -4.48
N GLY A 91 6.42 8.83 -4.26
CA GLY A 91 6.75 7.68 -5.09
C GLY A 91 6.41 7.93 -6.55
N ARG A 92 5.14 8.26 -6.83
CA ARG A 92 4.67 8.53 -8.19
C ARG A 92 5.37 9.73 -8.84
N GLY A 93 5.64 10.78 -8.06
CA GLY A 93 6.28 12.00 -8.56
C GLY A 93 7.75 11.80 -8.93
N LEU A 94 8.43 10.84 -8.30
CA LEU A 94 9.86 10.62 -8.46
C LEU A 94 10.20 9.39 -9.31
N ALA A 95 9.36 8.34 -9.32
CA ALA A 95 9.67 7.09 -10.00
C ALA A 95 9.66 7.17 -11.53
N ARG A 96 8.97 8.14 -12.11
CA ARG A 96 8.80 8.25 -13.57
C ARG A 96 8.46 9.66 -14.01
N ARG A 97 8.66 9.92 -15.32
CA ARG A 97 8.25 11.19 -15.93
C ARG A 97 6.79 11.52 -15.61
N PRO A 98 6.47 12.79 -15.29
CA PRO A 98 5.12 13.20 -15.01
C PRO A 98 4.20 13.02 -16.23
N ASP A 99 2.97 12.61 -15.95
CA ASP A 99 1.86 12.55 -16.88
C ASP A 99 0.78 13.60 -16.53
N HIS A 100 -0.23 13.74 -17.38
CA HIS A 100 -1.35 14.67 -17.12
C HIS A 100 -2.09 14.35 -15.80
N ALA A 101 -2.21 13.08 -15.44
CA ALA A 101 -2.91 12.68 -14.24
C ALA A 101 -2.13 13.10 -12.98
N LEU A 102 -0.80 12.92 -12.97
CA LEU A 102 0.05 13.39 -11.88
C LEU A 102 0.01 14.93 -11.77
N LEU A 103 0.18 15.64 -12.89
CA LEU A 103 0.17 17.12 -12.87
C LEU A 103 -1.17 17.66 -12.37
N THR A 104 -2.27 17.04 -12.77
CA THR A 104 -3.62 17.36 -12.27
C THR A 104 -3.71 17.11 -10.76
N ALA A 105 -3.29 15.95 -10.28
CA ALA A 105 -3.30 15.61 -8.86
C ALA A 105 -2.46 16.60 -8.03
N LEU A 106 -1.25 16.92 -8.47
CA LEU A 106 -0.39 17.91 -7.82
C LEU A 106 -1.06 19.30 -7.77
N SER A 107 -1.73 19.72 -8.85
CA SER A 107 -2.39 21.03 -8.92
C SER A 107 -3.58 21.19 -7.94
N GLN A 108 -4.14 20.07 -7.48
CA GLN A 108 -5.27 20.03 -6.56
C GLN A 108 -4.86 19.88 -5.09
N LEU A 109 -3.57 19.73 -4.80
CA LEU A 109 -3.09 19.62 -3.43
C LEU A 109 -3.53 20.84 -2.60
N LYS A 110 -3.97 20.53 -1.40
CA LYS A 110 -4.31 21.51 -0.37
C LYS A 110 -3.31 21.37 0.77
N GLY A 111 -3.08 22.44 1.48
CA GLY A 111 -2.25 22.45 2.67
C GLY A 111 -2.80 23.41 3.71
N ASP A 112 -2.41 23.20 4.93
CA ASP A 112 -2.69 24.05 6.10
C ASP A 112 -1.57 25.07 6.31
N ALA A 113 -1.48 25.65 7.51
CA ALA A 113 -0.45 26.60 7.91
C ALA A 113 0.83 25.95 8.45
N THR A 114 0.92 24.61 8.42
CA THR A 114 2.15 23.91 8.82
C THR A 114 3.23 24.04 7.72
N PRO A 115 4.52 23.89 8.06
CA PRO A 115 5.58 23.92 7.04
C PRO A 115 5.36 22.93 5.89
N LEU A 116 4.85 21.72 6.19
CA LEU A 116 4.52 20.70 5.19
C LEU A 116 3.31 21.10 4.34
N GLY A 117 2.26 21.67 4.98
CA GLY A 117 1.10 22.19 4.28
C GLY A 117 1.44 23.34 3.34
N GLU A 118 2.32 24.24 3.74
CA GLU A 118 2.82 25.31 2.87
C GLU A 118 3.63 24.75 1.68
N ALA A 119 4.42 23.69 1.87
CA ALA A 119 5.11 23.02 0.77
C ALA A 119 4.09 22.43 -0.23
N PHE A 120 3.00 21.80 0.22
CA PHE A 120 1.94 21.32 -0.66
C PHE A 120 1.23 22.43 -1.44
N LYS A 121 0.97 23.59 -0.82
CA LYS A 121 0.42 24.77 -1.54
C LYS A 121 1.37 25.25 -2.63
N ARG A 122 2.69 25.23 -2.37
CA ARG A 122 3.71 25.60 -3.35
C ARG A 122 3.77 24.60 -4.50
N ILE A 123 3.73 23.29 -4.23
CA ILE A 123 3.64 22.24 -5.26
C ILE A 123 2.41 22.49 -6.14
N ALA A 124 1.24 22.72 -5.54
CA ALA A 124 0.02 22.98 -6.29
C ALA A 124 0.11 24.24 -7.15
N THR A 125 0.78 25.27 -6.67
CA THR A 125 0.98 26.52 -7.39
C THR A 125 1.89 26.30 -8.60
N GLU A 126 3.01 25.63 -8.44
CA GLU A 126 3.94 25.35 -9.54
C GLU A 126 3.34 24.36 -10.55
N ALA A 127 2.59 23.33 -10.09
CA ALA A 127 1.89 22.40 -10.98
C ALA A 127 0.85 23.11 -11.87
N ARG A 128 0.13 24.10 -11.33
CA ARG A 128 -0.82 24.92 -12.13
C ARG A 128 -0.14 25.83 -13.14
N ARG A 129 1.11 26.24 -12.90
CA ARG A 129 1.89 27.10 -13.79
C ARG A 129 2.63 26.33 -14.86
N SER A 130 2.89 25.03 -14.63
CA SER A 130 3.68 24.20 -15.53
C SER A 130 2.82 23.55 -16.60
N THR A 131 3.27 23.55 -17.83
CA THR A 131 2.75 22.61 -18.85
C THR A 131 3.34 21.22 -18.61
N LEU A 132 2.69 20.19 -19.19
CA LEU A 132 3.23 18.84 -19.10
C LEU A 132 4.64 18.72 -19.69
N ALA A 133 4.88 19.37 -20.83
CA ALA A 133 6.21 19.38 -21.47
C ALA A 133 7.27 20.00 -20.55
N GLN A 134 6.98 21.14 -19.93
CA GLN A 134 7.90 21.77 -18.98
C GLN A 134 8.20 20.88 -17.78
N ALA A 135 7.18 20.22 -17.21
CA ALA A 135 7.38 19.31 -16.08
C ALA A 135 8.21 18.08 -16.48
N GLN A 136 8.03 17.57 -17.70
CA GLN A 136 8.81 16.46 -18.25
C GLN A 136 10.26 16.86 -18.55
N ASP A 137 10.47 18.02 -19.13
CA ASP A 137 11.83 18.55 -19.39
C ASP A 137 12.59 18.75 -18.09
N GLU A 138 11.92 19.26 -17.05
CA GLU A 138 12.50 19.43 -15.71
C GLU A 138 12.87 18.07 -15.09
N TYR A 139 11.98 17.07 -15.18
CA TYR A 139 12.24 15.70 -14.71
C TYR A 139 13.48 15.11 -15.43
N ASP A 140 13.54 15.22 -16.74
CA ASP A 140 14.64 14.67 -17.51
C ASP A 140 15.97 15.35 -17.15
N ALA A 141 15.99 16.67 -16.97
CA ALA A 141 17.17 17.41 -16.56
C ALA A 141 17.66 17.00 -15.16
N LEU A 142 16.74 16.75 -14.23
CA LEU A 142 17.05 16.39 -12.85
C LEU A 142 17.51 14.94 -12.71
N PHE A 143 16.85 13.99 -13.39
CA PHE A 143 17.00 12.55 -13.08
C PHE A 143 17.59 11.72 -14.22
N ILE A 144 17.44 12.14 -15.50
CA ILE A 144 17.90 11.36 -16.64
C ILE A 144 19.20 11.94 -17.22
N GLY A 145 19.21 13.22 -17.61
CA GLY A 145 20.36 13.91 -18.20
C GLY A 145 20.84 13.28 -19.52
N ILE A 146 21.80 13.90 -20.23
CA ILE A 146 22.40 13.36 -21.46
C ILE A 146 23.44 12.28 -21.15
N THR A 147 24.24 12.46 -20.10
CA THR A 147 25.21 11.46 -19.59
C THR A 147 24.90 11.04 -18.17
N ARG A 148 24.28 11.93 -17.39
CA ARG A 148 23.84 11.74 -16.01
C ARG A 148 22.91 12.89 -15.65
N GLY A 149 21.79 12.62 -14.96
CA GLY A 149 20.94 13.66 -14.36
C GLY A 149 21.70 14.47 -13.30
N ALA A 150 21.15 15.61 -12.95
CA ALA A 150 21.70 16.44 -11.87
C ALA A 150 21.72 15.70 -10.52
N LEU A 151 20.77 14.76 -10.33
CA LEU A 151 20.62 13.92 -9.13
C LEU A 151 20.65 12.44 -9.51
N VAL A 152 21.12 11.60 -8.59
CA VAL A 152 21.17 10.12 -8.75
C VAL A 152 20.33 9.51 -7.62
N PRO A 153 19.03 9.27 -7.82
CA PRO A 153 18.04 9.06 -6.77
C PRO A 153 18.05 7.62 -6.18
N TYR A 154 19.22 7.06 -5.88
CA TYR A 154 19.38 5.68 -5.40
C TYR A 154 20.11 5.60 -4.06
N ALA A 155 19.59 4.74 -3.17
CA ALA A 155 20.19 4.50 -1.85
C ALA A 155 21.64 4.03 -1.95
N SER A 156 21.96 3.13 -2.89
CA SER A 156 23.32 2.67 -3.15
C SER A 156 24.26 3.85 -3.41
N TYR A 157 23.86 4.76 -4.28
CA TYR A 157 24.67 5.93 -4.63
C TYR A 157 24.88 6.89 -3.45
N TYR A 158 23.80 7.26 -2.75
CA TYR A 158 23.90 8.20 -1.62
C TYR A 158 24.69 7.66 -0.44
N ARG A 159 24.74 6.34 -0.27
CA ARG A 159 25.39 5.68 0.85
C ARG A 159 26.83 5.23 0.56
N THR A 160 27.15 4.94 -0.69
CA THR A 160 28.46 4.36 -1.06
C THR A 160 29.20 5.11 -2.17
N GLY A 161 28.49 5.98 -2.93
CA GLY A 161 29.02 6.66 -4.10
C GLY A 161 28.86 5.84 -5.41
N PHE A 162 28.37 4.61 -5.33
CA PHE A 162 28.24 3.70 -6.49
C PHE A 162 26.82 3.13 -6.57
N LEU A 163 26.39 2.74 -7.78
CA LEU A 163 25.12 2.02 -7.97
C LEU A 163 25.30 0.51 -7.74
N TYR A 164 24.18 -0.20 -7.54
CA TYR A 164 24.12 -1.68 -7.40
C TYR A 164 24.94 -2.25 -6.23
N GLU A 165 25.10 -1.47 -5.17
CA GLU A 165 25.90 -1.81 -4.01
C GLU A 165 25.10 -2.52 -2.88
N ARG A 166 25.75 -2.77 -1.75
CA ARG A 166 25.19 -3.45 -0.57
C ARG A 166 23.79 -2.96 -0.13
N PRO A 167 23.45 -1.65 -0.20
CA PRO A 167 22.09 -1.20 0.15
C PRO A 167 21.01 -1.88 -0.68
N LEU A 168 21.21 -2.05 -1.99
CA LEU A 168 20.27 -2.74 -2.87
C LEU A 168 20.13 -4.23 -2.54
N ALA A 169 21.26 -4.91 -2.27
CA ALA A 169 21.21 -6.33 -1.90
C ALA A 169 20.43 -6.55 -0.61
N LYS A 170 20.62 -5.66 0.38
CA LYS A 170 19.87 -5.69 1.64
C LYS A 170 18.38 -5.44 1.43
N LEU A 171 18.05 -4.45 0.61
CA LEU A 171 16.65 -4.14 0.28
C LEU A 171 15.95 -5.34 -0.36
N ARG A 172 16.58 -6.03 -1.33
CA ARG A 172 16.02 -7.22 -1.98
C ARG A 172 15.73 -8.36 -0.99
N GLY A 173 16.60 -8.53 0.01
CA GLY A 173 16.35 -9.47 1.11
C GLY A 173 15.14 -9.12 1.96
N ASP A 174 14.97 -7.84 2.29
CA ASP A 174 13.81 -7.37 3.05
C ASP A 174 12.53 -7.40 2.20
N MET A 175 12.59 -7.07 0.90
CA MET A 175 11.46 -7.21 -0.02
C MET A 175 10.95 -8.65 -0.07
N ALA A 176 11.84 -9.62 -0.25
CA ALA A 176 11.47 -11.04 -0.27
C ALA A 176 10.78 -11.47 1.04
N ARG A 177 11.27 -11.00 2.19
CA ARG A 177 10.68 -11.27 3.51
C ARG A 177 9.30 -10.63 3.67
N LEU A 178 9.10 -9.44 3.11
CA LEU A 178 7.84 -8.68 3.19
C LEU A 178 6.84 -9.06 2.09
N GLY A 179 7.19 -9.97 1.18
CA GLY A 179 6.34 -10.34 0.04
C GLY A 179 6.20 -9.22 -0.99
N LEU A 180 7.14 -8.28 -1.04
CA LEU A 180 7.19 -7.22 -2.03
C LEU A 180 7.97 -7.69 -3.26
N ALA A 181 7.48 -7.36 -4.44
CA ALA A 181 8.15 -7.63 -5.70
C ALA A 181 8.13 -6.37 -6.59
N ALA A 182 9.19 -6.17 -7.36
CA ALA A 182 9.18 -5.18 -8.44
C ALA A 182 8.19 -5.63 -9.52
N ALA A 183 7.54 -4.68 -10.18
CA ALA A 183 6.72 -5.00 -11.35
C ALA A 183 7.61 -5.47 -12.52
N ASP A 184 7.15 -6.45 -13.30
CA ASP A 184 7.92 -7.11 -14.37
C ASP A 184 8.43 -6.14 -15.45
N ASN A 185 7.83 -4.98 -15.59
CA ASN A 185 8.16 -3.98 -16.61
C ASN A 185 9.01 -2.81 -16.08
N VAL A 186 9.50 -2.87 -14.84
CA VAL A 186 10.35 -1.84 -14.23
C VAL A 186 11.81 -2.26 -14.32
N ALA A 187 12.59 -1.52 -15.11
CA ALA A 187 14.03 -1.77 -15.27
C ALA A 187 14.89 -1.06 -14.22
N GLU A 188 14.31 -0.11 -13.48
CA GLU A 188 15.02 0.66 -12.46
C GLU A 188 15.34 -0.20 -11.23
N PRO A 189 16.54 -0.06 -10.64
CA PRO A 189 16.86 -0.70 -9.37
C PRO A 189 15.88 -0.32 -8.26
N GLU A 190 15.52 -1.29 -7.42
CA GLU A 190 14.48 -1.16 -6.41
C GLU A 190 14.85 -0.15 -5.30
N ASP A 191 16.11 0.21 -5.15
CA ASP A 191 16.61 1.22 -4.19
C ASP A 191 16.48 2.67 -4.69
N HIS A 192 15.73 2.89 -5.77
CA HIS A 192 15.31 4.20 -6.22
C HIS A 192 14.37 4.85 -5.20
N ILE A 193 14.54 6.15 -4.89
CA ILE A 193 13.73 6.86 -3.89
C ILE A 193 12.22 6.73 -4.13
N GLY A 194 11.78 6.81 -5.39
CA GLY A 194 10.39 6.64 -5.77
C GLY A 194 9.86 5.24 -5.42
N ALA A 195 10.62 4.19 -5.76
CA ALA A 195 10.25 2.81 -5.42
C ALA A 195 10.20 2.58 -3.90
N LEU A 196 11.15 3.12 -3.13
CA LEU A 196 11.13 3.03 -1.67
C LEU A 196 9.92 3.75 -1.06
N CYS A 197 9.52 4.90 -1.61
CA CYS A 197 8.30 5.58 -1.18
C CYS A 197 7.05 4.76 -1.54
N GLU A 198 6.96 4.17 -2.74
CA GLU A 198 5.85 3.27 -3.12
C GLU A 198 5.77 2.05 -2.18
N MET A 199 6.90 1.43 -1.82
CA MET A 199 6.95 0.33 -0.87
C MET A 199 6.47 0.76 0.52
N MET A 200 6.89 1.92 1.03
CA MET A 200 6.37 2.44 2.30
C MET A 200 4.87 2.69 2.25
N ALA A 201 4.34 3.24 1.16
CA ALA A 201 2.90 3.42 1.01
C ALA A 201 2.13 2.09 1.10
N LEU A 202 2.68 1.01 0.54
CA LEU A 202 2.11 -0.34 0.62
C LEU A 202 2.24 -0.96 2.02
N LEU A 203 3.32 -0.66 2.75
CA LEU A 203 3.54 -1.17 4.11
C LEU A 203 2.69 -0.46 5.16
N ILE A 204 2.17 0.75 4.86
CA ILE A 204 1.25 1.45 5.76
C ILE A 204 -0.15 0.86 5.59
N GLY A 205 -0.43 -0.15 6.39
CA GLY A 205 -1.69 -0.88 6.38
C GLY A 205 -1.49 -2.38 6.57
N PRO A 206 -2.57 -3.12 6.76
CA PRO A 206 -2.48 -4.57 6.93
C PRO A 206 -1.85 -5.26 5.70
N PRO A 207 -1.02 -6.31 5.88
CA PRO A 207 -0.73 -6.96 7.15
C PRO A 207 0.48 -6.39 7.92
N ALA A 208 1.23 -5.41 7.39
CA ALA A 208 2.43 -4.91 8.04
C ALA A 208 2.09 -4.06 9.28
N ASP A 209 2.74 -4.37 10.41
CA ASP A 209 2.60 -3.60 11.63
C ASP A 209 3.57 -2.39 11.67
N LEU A 210 3.42 -1.55 12.69
CA LEU A 210 4.25 -0.35 12.85
C LEU A 210 5.74 -0.68 12.98
N LYS A 211 6.10 -1.83 13.58
CA LYS A 211 7.51 -2.24 13.73
C LYS A 211 8.16 -2.59 12.39
N GLU A 212 7.40 -3.21 11.48
CA GLU A 212 7.89 -3.49 10.13
C GLU A 212 8.05 -2.20 9.32
N GLN A 213 7.13 -1.24 9.47
CA GLN A 213 7.24 0.08 8.86
C GLN A 213 8.47 0.83 9.39
N GLU A 214 8.66 0.87 10.71
CA GLU A 214 9.83 1.47 11.36
C GLU A 214 11.14 0.83 10.88
N ARG A 215 11.18 -0.51 10.84
CA ARG A 215 12.34 -1.25 10.38
C ARG A 215 12.68 -0.91 8.93
N PHE A 216 11.69 -0.91 8.04
CA PHE A 216 11.90 -0.58 6.63
C PHE A 216 12.37 0.86 6.47
N PHE A 217 11.71 1.82 7.11
CA PHE A 217 12.08 3.23 7.09
C PHE A 217 13.53 3.45 7.58
N THR A 218 13.85 2.94 8.77
CA THR A 218 15.16 3.11 9.41
C THR A 218 16.29 2.49 8.60
N GLN A 219 16.02 1.40 7.88
CA GLN A 219 17.06 0.71 7.11
C GLN A 219 17.23 1.26 5.70
N HIS A 220 16.16 1.69 5.05
CA HIS A 220 16.15 1.95 3.62
C HIS A 220 15.90 3.42 3.24
N LEU A 221 15.25 4.21 4.08
CA LEU A 221 14.96 5.64 3.83
C LEU A 221 15.75 6.58 4.73
N ALA A 222 15.63 6.46 6.04
CA ALA A 222 16.22 7.37 7.01
C ALA A 222 17.73 7.66 6.81
N PRO A 223 18.57 6.70 6.37
CA PRO A 223 20.01 6.95 6.27
C PRO A 223 20.41 7.94 5.17
N TRP A 224 19.51 8.30 4.25
CA TRP A 224 19.90 9.08 3.08
C TRP A 224 18.81 9.95 2.44
N ALA A 225 17.52 9.61 2.66
CA ALA A 225 16.42 10.28 1.95
C ALA A 225 16.34 11.78 2.27
N ASP A 226 16.60 12.19 3.51
CA ASP A 226 16.64 13.60 3.89
C ASP A 226 17.67 14.38 3.05
N ARG A 227 18.86 13.82 2.86
CA ARG A 227 19.92 14.42 2.05
C ARG A 227 19.54 14.47 0.57
N PHE A 228 18.91 13.42 0.03
CA PHE A 228 18.40 13.45 -1.33
C PHE A 228 17.36 14.57 -1.52
N PHE A 229 16.40 14.67 -0.62
CA PHE A 229 15.36 15.71 -0.71
C PHE A 229 15.94 17.12 -0.54
N ALA A 230 16.95 17.31 0.29
CA ALA A 230 17.67 18.57 0.40
C ALA A 230 18.39 18.92 -0.91
N ASP A 231 19.05 17.96 -1.54
CA ASP A 231 19.70 18.16 -2.85
C ASP A 231 18.65 18.53 -3.93
N LEU A 232 17.48 17.89 -3.91
CA LEU A 232 16.38 18.21 -4.82
C LEU A 232 15.80 19.60 -4.58
N GLU A 233 15.63 19.99 -3.33
CA GLU A 233 15.17 21.33 -2.93
C GLU A 233 16.09 22.43 -3.46
N HIS A 234 17.41 22.16 -3.59
CA HIS A 234 18.42 23.11 -4.02
C HIS A 234 18.93 22.88 -5.45
N ALA A 235 18.33 21.92 -6.18
CA ALA A 235 18.77 21.59 -7.52
C ALA A 235 18.57 22.77 -8.49
N ALA A 236 19.62 23.09 -9.26
CA ALA A 236 19.57 24.16 -10.23
C ALA A 236 18.51 23.88 -11.32
N GLY A 237 17.62 24.84 -11.55
CA GLY A 237 16.55 24.71 -12.55
C GLY A 237 15.28 24.01 -12.05
N ALA A 238 15.27 23.44 -10.84
CA ALA A 238 14.08 22.88 -10.23
C ALA A 238 13.04 23.97 -9.94
N LYS A 239 11.83 23.82 -10.46
CA LYS A 239 10.67 24.68 -10.24
C LYS A 239 9.52 23.89 -9.60
N LEU A 240 8.98 22.90 -10.32
CA LEU A 240 7.97 21.99 -9.80
C LEU A 240 8.57 21.03 -8.76
N TYR A 241 9.79 20.54 -9.01
CA TYR A 241 10.46 19.58 -8.12
C TYR A 241 11.11 20.24 -6.88
N GLN A 242 11.37 21.53 -6.89
CA GLN A 242 11.89 22.25 -5.71
C GLN A 242 10.96 22.11 -4.50
N PRO A 243 9.66 22.49 -4.56
CA PRO A 243 8.76 22.29 -3.42
C PRO A 243 8.44 20.81 -3.14
N ILE A 244 8.61 19.88 -4.09
CA ILE A 244 8.56 18.42 -3.83
C ILE A 244 9.75 18.02 -2.96
N GLY A 245 10.94 18.55 -3.22
CA GLY A 245 12.11 18.39 -2.35
C GLY A 245 11.86 18.89 -0.93
N THR A 246 11.32 20.11 -0.80
CA THR A 246 10.93 20.68 0.51
C THR A 246 9.94 19.76 1.25
N ALA A 247 8.87 19.33 0.58
CA ALA A 247 7.85 18.47 1.18
C ALA A 247 8.43 17.10 1.60
N GLY A 248 9.25 16.49 0.74
CA GLY A 248 9.89 15.21 1.05
C GLY A 248 10.82 15.31 2.26
N ARG A 249 11.67 16.35 2.32
CA ARG A 249 12.56 16.57 3.46
C ARG A 249 11.81 16.77 4.77
N LEU A 250 10.80 17.62 4.79
CA LEU A 250 9.95 17.85 5.96
C LEU A 250 9.25 16.56 6.38
N PHE A 251 8.74 15.78 5.44
CA PHE A 251 8.06 14.54 5.71
C PHE A 251 9.01 13.48 6.28
N MET A 252 10.23 13.32 5.74
CA MET A 252 11.24 12.42 6.32
C MET A 252 11.61 12.80 7.75
N THR A 253 11.66 14.10 8.07
CA THR A 253 11.89 14.59 9.44
C THR A 253 10.74 14.19 10.37
N ILE A 254 9.48 14.35 9.93
CA ILE A 254 8.28 13.95 10.69
C ILE A 254 8.29 12.43 10.95
N GLU A 255 8.52 11.61 9.93
CA GLU A 255 8.58 10.16 10.07
C GLU A 255 9.68 9.71 11.04
N THR A 256 10.86 10.33 10.95
CA THR A 256 11.97 10.03 11.87
C THR A 256 11.59 10.33 13.33
N GLN A 257 10.92 11.46 13.57
CA GLN A 257 10.46 11.83 14.91
C GLN A 257 9.33 10.92 15.40
N ALA A 258 8.37 10.59 14.52
CA ALA A 258 7.24 9.73 14.87
C ALA A 258 7.72 8.32 15.28
N PHE A 259 8.62 7.70 14.53
CA PHE A 259 9.17 6.40 14.88
C PHE A 259 10.02 6.45 16.15
N ALA A 260 10.77 7.54 16.41
CA ALA A 260 11.52 7.70 17.64
C ALA A 260 10.64 7.87 18.88
N LEU A 261 9.40 8.31 18.75
CA LEU A 261 8.43 8.42 19.85
C LEU A 261 7.69 7.10 20.10
N ALA A 262 7.61 6.22 19.12
CA ALA A 262 6.92 4.94 19.20
C ALA A 262 7.81 3.79 19.70
N ALA A 263 9.14 3.99 19.76
CA ALA A 263 10.15 3.04 20.23
C ALA A 263 10.28 3.09 21.74
#